data_040ea9e92357bd9f2cb856c8bc0b1135
#
_entry.id   040ea9e92357bd9f2cb856c8bc0b1135
#
_cell.length_a   1.000
_cell.length_b   1.000
_cell.length_c   1.000
_cell.angle_alpha   90.00
_cell.angle_beta   90.00
_cell.angle_gamma   90.00
#
_symmetry.space_group_name_H-M   'P 1'
#
loop_
_entity.id
_entity.type
_entity.pdbx_description
1 polymer ?
#
loop_
_entity_poly.entity_id
_entity_poly.type
_entity_poly.pdbx_seq_one_letter_code
_entity_poly.pdbx_strand_id
1 'polypeptide(L)'
;MLSKKKKYKNNKHSDWNSLEIPLGKRTRKYRFFEILPGALSYTMFILLFVLSLLSPTIGSYYLLLIIAVTLVKAVGIVYRTVQGYNAAKRAEKVDWHKRLQELKNPHKNYERLMLAKSHEFEFDEHVENLKMLSVGKDLVVSEKDLDEYGKTFKVDFPEPDEIFHAVIMVAYNEGLDTLIPTVEAVKKSSFENKRIIFVFGYEERGGEEMAKNAKFLAEEYKDVFYKFIPVMHPKDLKDEIQGKGPNLDYAANELVKFVKKQHILFKNVVVTSLDSDNRMSKWYLDYVAYQFIVHPNRQHLSYQPVSLFTNNIWDAPAPMRIIAISNSFFNIISSMRSHTLKNFASHSQPLLALSEMGFWSKKTIVEDGHQYWRSLFFFHGDYEVLPIHVAIYQDAVMEETLLKTLKAQFIQLRRWDYGASDVAYVGVRLFSKDRKEKGRMSFLPLFAKFMRLLEGHVTLAAISPMV
;
A
#
# COMPACT_ATOMS: atom_id res chain seq x y z
N MET A 1 1.41 -22.30 -26.48
CA MET A 1 0.03 -22.42 -27.04
C MET A 1 -0.81 -21.32 -26.40
N LEU A 2 -1.33 -20.41 -27.21
CA LEU A 2 -1.98 -19.18 -26.77
C LEU A 2 -3.32 -19.48 -26.09
N SER A 3 -3.43 -19.13 -24.82
CA SER A 3 -4.68 -19.15 -24.05
C SER A 3 -5.73 -18.32 -24.81
N LYS A 4 -6.85 -18.93 -25.15
CA LYS A 4 -8.03 -18.25 -25.72
C LYS A 4 -8.51 -17.21 -24.71
N LYS A 5 -8.21 -15.93 -24.95
CA LYS A 5 -8.88 -14.80 -24.28
C LYS A 5 -10.38 -14.96 -24.46
N LYS A 6 -11.08 -15.37 -23.39
CA LYS A 6 -12.54 -15.23 -23.33
C LYS A 6 -12.84 -13.74 -23.50
N LYS A 7 -13.39 -13.33 -24.65
CA LYS A 7 -13.95 -12.00 -24.86
C LYS A 7 -15.09 -11.80 -23.87
N TYR A 8 -14.81 -11.13 -22.76
CA TYR A 8 -15.86 -10.56 -21.94
C TYR A 8 -16.61 -9.53 -22.81
N LYS A 9 -17.90 -9.71 -22.98
CA LYS A 9 -18.76 -8.71 -23.61
C LYS A 9 -18.63 -7.42 -22.80
N ASN A 10 -17.99 -6.42 -23.38
CA ASN A 10 -17.88 -5.08 -22.82
C ASN A 10 -19.28 -4.46 -22.68
N ASN A 11 -19.93 -4.66 -21.56
CA ASN A 11 -21.04 -3.82 -21.14
C ASN A 11 -20.43 -2.51 -20.66
N LYS A 12 -20.42 -1.49 -21.53
CA LYS A 12 -19.76 -0.18 -21.36
C LYS A 12 -20.22 0.64 -20.15
N HIS A 13 -21.14 0.15 -19.31
CA HIS A 13 -21.75 0.87 -18.19
C HIS A 13 -21.82 0.09 -16.87
N SER A 14 -21.03 -0.99 -16.70
CA SER A 14 -21.00 -1.71 -15.42
C SER A 14 -20.02 -1.04 -14.45
N ASP A 15 -20.47 -0.75 -13.23
CA ASP A 15 -19.63 -0.22 -12.13
C ASP A 15 -18.42 -1.11 -11.83
N TRP A 16 -18.47 -2.40 -12.20
CA TRP A 16 -17.39 -3.36 -12.01
C TRP A 16 -16.25 -3.25 -13.03
N ASN A 17 -16.54 -2.74 -14.22
CA ASN A 17 -15.58 -2.71 -15.33
C ASN A 17 -14.68 -1.47 -15.30
N SER A 18 -15.03 -0.46 -14.50
CA SER A 18 -14.21 0.74 -14.33
C SER A 18 -13.41 0.64 -13.04
N LEU A 19 -12.10 0.67 -13.12
CA LEU A 19 -11.21 0.73 -11.95
C LEU A 19 -11.04 2.17 -11.43
N GLU A 20 -11.63 3.16 -12.09
CA GLU A 20 -11.49 4.56 -11.75
C GLU A 20 -12.70 5.11 -10.99
N ILE A 21 -12.44 6.10 -10.12
CA ILE A 21 -13.50 6.92 -9.51
C ILE A 21 -14.11 7.80 -10.62
N PRO A 22 -15.46 7.86 -10.73
CA PRO A 22 -16.09 8.69 -11.76
C PRO A 22 -15.84 10.18 -11.49
N LEU A 23 -15.35 10.89 -12.50
CA LEU A 23 -15.30 12.35 -12.53
C LEU A 23 -16.58 12.89 -13.20
N GLY A 24 -17.15 13.97 -12.66
CA GLY A 24 -18.34 14.62 -13.23
C GLY A 24 -19.66 14.03 -12.71
N LYS A 25 -20.65 13.81 -13.62
CA LYS A 25 -22.00 13.35 -13.22
C LYS A 25 -21.96 11.94 -12.63
N ARG A 26 -22.50 11.81 -11.42
CA ARG A 26 -22.56 10.57 -10.65
C ARG A 26 -24.00 10.08 -10.54
N THR A 27 -24.18 8.75 -10.52
CA THR A 27 -25.51 8.15 -10.37
C THR A 27 -26.09 8.46 -8.97
N ARG A 28 -27.45 8.40 -8.81
CA ARG A 28 -28.09 8.57 -7.51
C ARG A 28 -27.57 7.56 -6.47
N LYS A 29 -27.32 6.33 -6.90
CA LYS A 29 -26.76 5.27 -6.06
C LYS A 29 -25.34 5.62 -5.57
N TYR A 30 -24.49 6.14 -6.47
CA TYR A 30 -23.14 6.58 -6.10
C TYR A 30 -23.20 7.73 -5.09
N ARG A 31 -24.04 8.73 -5.34
CA ARG A 31 -24.26 9.86 -4.42
C ARG A 31 -24.77 9.45 -3.04
N PHE A 32 -25.64 8.45 -2.98
CA PHE A 32 -26.10 7.90 -1.70
C PHE A 32 -24.91 7.43 -0.85
N PHE A 33 -23.99 6.64 -1.43
CA PHE A 33 -22.82 6.15 -0.72
C PHE A 33 -21.77 7.23 -0.43
N GLU A 34 -21.67 8.29 -1.23
CA GLU A 34 -20.82 9.44 -0.94
C GLU A 34 -21.31 10.21 0.29
N ILE A 35 -22.61 10.34 0.45
CA ILE A 35 -23.23 11.07 1.58
C ILE A 35 -23.23 10.21 2.85
N LEU A 36 -23.25 8.90 2.72
CA LEU A 36 -23.46 7.96 3.83
C LEU A 36 -22.50 8.16 5.02
N PRO A 37 -21.17 8.28 4.88
CA PRO A 37 -20.28 8.51 6.02
C PRO A 37 -20.62 9.77 6.80
N GLY A 38 -20.79 10.89 6.09
CA GLY A 38 -21.15 12.16 6.71
C GLY A 38 -22.53 12.12 7.37
N ALA A 39 -23.54 11.54 6.70
CA ALA A 39 -24.87 11.41 7.26
C ALA A 39 -24.86 10.58 8.57
N LEU A 40 -24.12 9.47 8.62
CA LEU A 40 -24.01 8.68 9.83
C LEU A 40 -23.28 9.43 10.94
N SER A 41 -22.18 10.14 10.64
CA SER A 41 -21.45 10.93 11.62
C SER A 41 -22.35 12.02 12.23
N TYR A 42 -23.05 12.81 11.39
CA TYR A 42 -24.00 13.81 11.89
C TYR A 42 -25.16 13.19 12.67
N THR A 43 -25.67 12.04 12.21
CA THR A 43 -26.75 11.35 12.94
C THR A 43 -26.29 10.95 14.33
N MET A 44 -25.07 10.45 14.52
CA MET A 44 -24.54 10.10 15.84
C MET A 44 -24.50 11.32 16.77
N PHE A 45 -24.02 12.48 16.26
CA PHE A 45 -24.03 13.72 17.04
C PHE A 45 -25.43 14.18 17.38
N ILE A 46 -26.32 14.30 16.40
CA ILE A 46 -27.68 14.75 16.58
C ILE A 46 -28.41 13.82 17.57
N LEU A 47 -28.18 12.51 17.45
CA LEU A 47 -28.81 11.52 18.33
C LEU A 47 -28.43 11.73 19.80
N LEU A 48 -27.18 12.10 20.10
CA LEU A 48 -26.73 12.43 21.45
C LEU A 48 -27.57 13.59 22.04
N PHE A 49 -27.73 14.67 21.29
CA PHE A 49 -28.53 15.83 21.74
C PHE A 49 -30.01 15.47 21.86
N VAL A 50 -30.58 14.81 20.85
CA VAL A 50 -32.03 14.46 20.87
C VAL A 50 -32.34 13.51 22.03
N LEU A 51 -31.55 12.50 22.26
CA LEU A 51 -31.75 11.57 23.38
C LEU A 51 -31.58 12.27 24.74
N SER A 52 -30.61 13.19 24.85
CA SER A 52 -30.42 13.97 26.09
C SER A 52 -31.56 14.93 26.37
N LEU A 53 -32.18 15.53 25.35
CA LEU A 53 -33.37 16.39 25.49
C LEU A 53 -34.63 15.59 25.82
N LEU A 54 -34.80 14.39 25.28
CA LEU A 54 -35.92 13.50 25.57
C LEU A 54 -35.83 12.93 26.98
N SER A 55 -34.66 12.50 27.38
CA SER A 55 -34.38 12.00 28.73
C SER A 55 -32.88 12.02 28.99
N PRO A 56 -32.43 12.80 30.01
CA PRO A 56 -31.01 12.81 30.40
C PRO A 56 -30.45 11.42 30.70
N THR A 57 -31.26 10.53 31.25
CA THR A 57 -30.89 9.14 31.55
C THR A 57 -30.59 8.37 30.27
N ILE A 58 -31.46 8.49 29.25
CA ILE A 58 -31.24 7.77 27.96
C ILE A 58 -29.99 8.35 27.23
N GLY A 59 -29.83 9.67 27.26
CA GLY A 59 -28.64 10.33 26.71
C GLY A 59 -27.36 9.86 27.39
N SER A 60 -27.38 9.69 28.73
CA SER A 60 -26.25 9.15 29.50
C SER A 60 -25.92 7.71 29.13
N TYR A 61 -26.93 6.84 28.96
CA TYR A 61 -26.71 5.45 28.52
C TYR A 61 -26.10 5.41 27.10
N TYR A 62 -26.55 6.27 26.19
CA TYR A 62 -25.98 6.36 24.85
C TYR A 62 -24.50 6.76 24.90
N LEU A 63 -24.14 7.77 25.70
CA LEU A 63 -22.77 8.21 25.88
C LEU A 63 -21.91 7.12 26.53
N LEU A 64 -22.42 6.45 27.58
CA LEU A 64 -21.74 5.34 28.24
C LEU A 64 -21.47 4.18 27.26
N LEU A 65 -22.41 3.88 26.37
CA LEU A 65 -22.20 2.87 25.32
C LEU A 65 -21.04 3.25 24.39
N ILE A 66 -20.99 4.52 23.95
CA ILE A 66 -19.90 5.04 23.10
C ILE A 66 -18.57 4.90 23.83
N ILE A 67 -18.51 5.33 25.09
CA ILE A 67 -17.31 5.26 25.93
C ILE A 67 -16.87 3.79 26.11
N ALA A 68 -17.81 2.88 26.42
CA ALA A 68 -17.51 1.45 26.61
C ALA A 68 -16.94 0.83 25.33
N VAL A 69 -17.53 1.09 24.17
CA VAL A 69 -17.03 0.61 22.87
C VAL A 69 -15.62 1.16 22.58
N THR A 70 -15.42 2.45 22.88
CA THR A 70 -14.12 3.11 22.68
C THR A 70 -13.05 2.50 23.60
N LEU A 71 -13.39 2.23 24.86
CA LEU A 71 -12.48 1.61 25.83
C LEU A 71 -12.05 0.20 25.39
N VAL A 72 -13.02 -0.63 24.95
CA VAL A 72 -12.71 -1.98 24.43
C VAL A 72 -11.78 -1.89 23.20
N LYS A 73 -12.03 -0.95 22.30
CA LYS A 73 -11.13 -0.70 21.16
C LYS A 73 -9.74 -0.27 21.63
N ALA A 74 -9.67 0.62 22.63
CA ALA A 74 -8.40 1.12 23.15
C ALA A 74 -7.51 0.00 23.73
N VAL A 75 -8.09 -0.95 24.47
CA VAL A 75 -7.35 -2.14 24.95
C VAL A 75 -6.76 -2.94 23.78
N GLY A 76 -7.55 -3.18 22.75
CA GLY A 76 -7.07 -3.86 21.55
C GLY A 76 -5.99 -3.08 20.78
N ILE A 77 -6.04 -1.75 20.80
CA ILE A 77 -5.03 -0.86 20.22
C ILE A 77 -3.71 -1.02 20.98
N VAL A 78 -3.73 -0.87 22.32
CA VAL A 78 -2.53 -1.00 23.17
C VAL A 78 -1.84 -2.35 22.97
N TYR A 79 -2.61 -3.43 23.03
CA TYR A 79 -2.07 -4.79 22.83
C TYR A 79 -1.35 -4.93 21.48
N ARG A 80 -1.99 -4.48 20.39
CA ARG A 80 -1.39 -4.58 19.04
C ARG A 80 -0.23 -3.64 18.83
N THR A 81 -0.23 -2.47 19.50
CA THR A 81 0.92 -1.56 19.46
C THR A 81 2.16 -2.23 20.03
N VAL A 82 2.02 -2.89 21.17
CA VAL A 82 3.15 -3.63 21.80
C VAL A 82 3.61 -4.78 20.92
N GLN A 83 2.66 -5.57 20.37
CA GLN A 83 3.00 -6.67 19.47
C GLN A 83 3.71 -6.17 18.21
N GLY A 84 3.16 -5.17 17.54
CA GLY A 84 3.71 -4.65 16.27
C GLY A 84 5.05 -3.94 16.47
N TYR A 85 5.23 -3.21 17.58
CA TYR A 85 6.52 -2.64 17.94
C TYR A 85 7.59 -3.72 18.15
N ASN A 86 7.24 -4.79 18.87
CA ASN A 86 8.16 -5.91 19.10
C ASN A 86 8.45 -6.66 17.78
N ALA A 87 7.47 -6.85 16.92
CA ALA A 87 7.65 -7.44 15.60
C ALA A 87 8.63 -6.61 14.76
N ALA A 88 8.37 -5.30 14.62
CA ALA A 88 9.25 -4.41 13.87
C ALA A 88 10.68 -4.39 14.44
N LYS A 89 10.83 -4.28 15.78
CA LYS A 89 12.14 -4.29 16.43
C LYS A 89 12.91 -5.60 16.24
N ARG A 90 12.22 -6.73 16.16
CA ARG A 90 12.83 -8.05 15.89
C ARG A 90 13.16 -8.21 14.42
N ALA A 91 12.27 -7.78 13.52
CA ALA A 91 12.48 -7.85 12.08
C ALA A 91 13.68 -7.02 11.61
N GLU A 92 13.91 -5.83 12.19
CA GLU A 92 15.09 -4.99 11.89
C GLU A 92 16.43 -5.63 12.29
N LYS A 93 16.42 -6.64 13.17
CA LYS A 93 17.62 -7.37 13.59
C LYS A 93 17.97 -8.56 12.69
N VAL A 94 17.04 -8.96 11.84
CA VAL A 94 17.27 -10.07 10.91
C VAL A 94 18.15 -9.61 9.75
N ASP A 95 19.10 -10.43 9.38
CA ASP A 95 19.83 -10.26 8.13
C ASP A 95 18.98 -10.81 6.97
N TRP A 96 18.12 -9.93 6.43
CA TRP A 96 17.23 -10.30 5.32
C TRP A 96 17.99 -10.60 4.03
N HIS A 97 19.16 -9.98 3.83
CA HIS A 97 20.00 -10.32 2.69
C HIS A 97 20.47 -11.77 2.76
N LYS A 98 20.97 -12.18 3.93
CA LYS A 98 21.36 -13.58 4.16
C LYS A 98 20.19 -14.53 3.94
N ARG A 99 19.01 -14.26 4.49
CA ARG A 99 17.80 -15.09 4.27
C ARG A 99 17.42 -15.18 2.81
N LEU A 100 17.51 -14.07 2.07
CA LEU A 100 17.28 -14.07 0.62
C LEU A 100 18.29 -14.95 -0.11
N GLN A 101 19.57 -14.87 0.23
CA GLN A 101 20.62 -15.72 -0.39
C GLN A 101 20.46 -17.22 -0.03
N GLU A 102 19.91 -17.53 1.14
CA GLU A 102 19.64 -18.91 1.55
C GLU A 102 18.60 -19.61 0.64
N LEU A 103 17.72 -18.83 -0.02
CA LEU A 103 16.76 -19.39 -0.99
C LEU A 103 17.39 -19.93 -2.26
N LYS A 104 18.66 -19.61 -2.58
CA LYS A 104 19.39 -20.16 -3.73
C LYS A 104 19.68 -21.66 -3.58
N ASN A 105 19.83 -22.14 -2.35
CA ASN A 105 20.11 -23.55 -2.05
C ASN A 105 19.16 -24.05 -0.96
N PRO A 106 17.85 -24.11 -1.23
CA PRO A 106 16.85 -24.33 -0.19
C PRO A 106 17.01 -25.68 0.50
N HIS A 107 17.33 -26.77 -0.22
CA HIS A 107 17.52 -28.09 0.38
C HIS A 107 18.68 -28.10 1.39
N LYS A 108 19.85 -27.64 1.00
CA LYS A 108 21.03 -27.57 1.86
C LYS A 108 20.79 -26.71 3.11
N ASN A 109 20.12 -25.57 2.92
CA ASN A 109 19.84 -24.65 4.02
C ASN A 109 18.73 -25.18 4.93
N TYR A 110 17.73 -25.86 4.39
CA TYR A 110 16.75 -26.58 5.19
C TYR A 110 17.39 -27.63 6.09
N GLU A 111 18.24 -28.53 5.55
CA GLU A 111 18.95 -29.54 6.35
C GLU A 111 19.79 -28.92 7.47
N ARG A 112 20.45 -27.80 7.20
CA ARG A 112 21.25 -27.07 8.18
C ARG A 112 20.42 -26.44 9.30
N LEU A 113 19.24 -25.92 8.99
CA LEU A 113 18.43 -25.11 9.90
C LEU A 113 17.29 -25.88 10.57
N MET A 114 16.86 -27.02 10.04
CA MET A 114 15.69 -27.77 10.54
C MET A 114 15.82 -28.24 12.00
N LEU A 115 17.05 -28.45 12.48
CA LEU A 115 17.33 -28.83 13.88
C LEU A 115 17.76 -27.64 14.73
N ALA A 116 17.98 -26.48 14.14
CA ALA A 116 18.37 -25.30 14.87
C ALA A 116 17.16 -24.68 15.62
N LYS A 117 17.42 -24.21 16.84
CA LYS A 117 16.46 -23.41 17.60
C LYS A 117 16.93 -21.96 17.58
N SER A 118 16.09 -21.07 17.09
CA SER A 118 16.40 -19.64 17.07
C SER A 118 15.20 -18.82 17.55
N HIS A 119 15.49 -17.70 18.22
CA HIS A 119 14.49 -16.71 18.58
C HIS A 119 14.43 -15.53 17.60
N GLU A 120 15.08 -15.66 16.43
CA GLU A 120 14.96 -14.66 15.37
C GLU A 120 13.51 -14.50 14.91
N PHE A 121 13.20 -13.33 14.40
CA PHE A 121 11.87 -13.05 13.86
C PHE A 121 11.56 -13.99 12.68
N GLU A 122 10.39 -14.65 12.72
CA GLU A 122 9.92 -15.58 11.66
C GLU A 122 10.94 -16.69 11.30
N PHE A 123 11.72 -17.19 12.27
CA PHE A 123 12.71 -18.23 11.99
C PHE A 123 12.06 -19.55 11.56
N ASP A 124 11.04 -20.01 12.28
CA ASP A 124 10.35 -21.25 11.98
C ASP A 124 9.66 -21.18 10.61
N GLU A 125 9.08 -20.01 10.26
CA GLU A 125 8.49 -19.76 8.94
C GLU A 125 9.57 -19.79 7.85
N HIS A 126 10.75 -19.23 8.10
CA HIS A 126 11.87 -19.32 7.16
C HIS A 126 12.29 -20.78 6.90
N VAL A 127 12.36 -21.62 7.92
CA VAL A 127 12.68 -23.04 7.80
C VAL A 127 11.61 -23.79 6.97
N GLU A 128 10.33 -23.52 7.22
CA GLU A 128 9.23 -24.09 6.43
C GLU A 128 9.24 -23.60 4.97
N ASN A 129 9.57 -22.34 4.72
CA ASN A 129 9.73 -21.82 3.36
C ASN A 129 10.89 -22.50 2.62
N LEU A 130 12.02 -22.73 3.28
CA LEU A 130 13.13 -23.51 2.69
C LEU A 130 12.71 -24.95 2.39
N LYS A 131 11.96 -25.58 3.27
CA LYS A 131 11.40 -26.92 3.04
C LYS A 131 10.46 -26.95 1.84
N MET A 132 9.53 -25.97 1.77
CA MET A 132 8.62 -25.83 0.65
C MET A 132 9.36 -25.70 -0.68
N LEU A 133 10.37 -24.85 -0.75
CA LEU A 133 11.19 -24.66 -1.95
C LEU A 133 12.05 -25.87 -2.28
N SER A 134 12.52 -26.65 -1.27
CA SER A 134 13.35 -27.83 -1.45
C SER A 134 12.57 -29.04 -2.00
N VAL A 135 11.33 -29.22 -1.58
CA VAL A 135 10.45 -30.27 -2.07
C VAL A 135 10.05 -30.02 -3.52
N GLY A 136 10.22 -28.79 -3.96
CA GLY A 136 10.06 -28.35 -5.36
C GLY A 136 8.62 -28.35 -5.85
N LYS A 137 8.34 -27.43 -6.60
CA LYS A 137 7.56 -27.23 -7.84
C LYS A 137 6.22 -27.99 -8.08
N ASP A 138 5.83 -28.92 -7.21
CA ASP A 138 4.59 -29.70 -7.36
C ASP A 138 3.56 -29.37 -6.25
N LEU A 139 3.63 -28.16 -5.68
CA LEU A 139 2.69 -27.70 -4.65
C LEU A 139 1.36 -27.32 -5.28
N VAL A 140 0.32 -28.03 -4.87
CA VAL A 140 -1.08 -27.56 -5.04
C VAL A 140 -1.32 -26.48 -3.99
N VAL A 141 -1.41 -25.22 -4.43
CA VAL A 141 -1.56 -24.08 -3.54
C VAL A 141 -3.03 -23.84 -3.17
N SER A 142 -3.95 -24.22 -4.07
CA SER A 142 -5.40 -24.21 -3.82
C SER A 142 -6.12 -25.06 -4.87
N GLU A 143 -7.40 -25.39 -4.61
CA GLU A 143 -8.28 -26.02 -5.63
C GLU A 143 -8.43 -25.19 -6.91
N LYS A 144 -8.13 -23.89 -6.84
CA LYS A 144 -8.15 -22.99 -8.00
C LYS A 144 -6.93 -23.16 -8.92
N ASP A 145 -5.88 -23.81 -8.43
CA ASP A 145 -4.65 -24.08 -9.19
C ASP A 145 -4.71 -25.39 -9.97
N LEU A 146 -5.84 -26.07 -9.91
CA LEU A 146 -6.17 -27.20 -10.76
C LEU A 146 -6.76 -26.68 -12.08
N ASP A 147 -6.27 -27.21 -13.22
CA ASP A 147 -6.92 -26.98 -14.50
C ASP A 147 -8.29 -27.71 -14.55
N GLU A 148 -9.05 -27.49 -15.60
CA GLU A 148 -10.33 -28.16 -15.80
C GLU A 148 -10.24 -29.68 -15.94
N TYR A 149 -9.02 -30.26 -15.99
CA TYR A 149 -8.70 -31.69 -16.02
C TYR A 149 -8.11 -32.19 -14.71
N GLY A 150 -8.05 -31.37 -13.65
CA GLY A 150 -7.53 -31.74 -12.34
C GLY A 150 -6.01 -31.85 -12.27
N LYS A 151 -5.27 -31.24 -13.21
CA LYS A 151 -3.81 -31.20 -13.21
C LYS A 151 -3.30 -30.04 -12.39
N THR A 152 -2.28 -30.31 -11.56
CA THR A 152 -1.59 -29.26 -10.82
C THR A 152 -0.75 -28.38 -11.72
N PHE A 153 -0.88 -27.05 -11.55
CA PHE A 153 0.08 -26.12 -12.12
C PHE A 153 1.36 -26.13 -11.27
N LYS A 154 2.51 -26.31 -11.91
CA LYS A 154 3.80 -26.10 -11.26
C LYS A 154 3.93 -24.63 -10.90
N VAL A 155 4.16 -24.34 -9.62
CA VAL A 155 4.52 -23.00 -9.17
C VAL A 155 5.99 -22.79 -9.48
N ASP A 156 6.27 -21.90 -10.42
CA ASP A 156 7.65 -21.53 -10.79
C ASP A 156 8.14 -20.43 -9.84
N PHE A 157 8.93 -20.81 -8.83
CA PHE A 157 9.55 -19.86 -7.89
C PHE A 157 10.80 -19.26 -8.56
N PRO A 158 10.91 -17.92 -8.66
CA PRO A 158 12.08 -17.28 -9.22
C PRO A 158 13.28 -17.42 -8.28
N GLU A 159 14.46 -17.48 -8.87
CA GLU A 159 15.71 -17.42 -8.10
C GLU A 159 15.95 -15.99 -7.58
N PRO A 160 16.62 -15.82 -6.42
CA PRO A 160 16.95 -14.49 -5.90
C PRO A 160 17.64 -13.58 -6.93
N ASP A 161 18.49 -14.18 -7.79
CA ASP A 161 19.23 -13.44 -8.82
C ASP A 161 18.39 -13.02 -10.03
N GLU A 162 17.17 -13.49 -10.16
CA GLU A 162 16.24 -13.09 -11.22
C GLU A 162 15.40 -11.88 -10.83
N ILE A 163 15.35 -11.51 -9.53
CA ILE A 163 14.50 -10.43 -9.04
C ILE A 163 15.14 -9.07 -9.32
N PHE A 164 14.33 -8.16 -9.86
CA PHE A 164 14.62 -6.74 -9.97
C PHE A 164 13.68 -5.92 -9.10
N HIS A 165 14.20 -4.91 -8.43
CA HIS A 165 13.38 -3.86 -7.85
C HIS A 165 13.32 -2.66 -8.77
N ALA A 166 12.12 -2.12 -8.97
CA ALA A 166 11.93 -0.83 -9.59
C ALA A 166 11.41 0.15 -8.52
N VAL A 167 12.21 1.11 -8.14
CA VAL A 167 11.81 2.15 -7.17
C VAL A 167 11.35 3.37 -7.95
N ILE A 168 10.08 3.73 -7.83
CA ILE A 168 9.51 4.93 -8.44
C ILE A 168 9.34 5.98 -7.34
N MET A 169 10.21 6.97 -7.31
CA MET A 169 10.11 8.15 -6.47
C MET A 169 9.49 9.28 -7.28
N VAL A 170 8.47 9.94 -6.74
CA VAL A 170 7.82 11.06 -7.42
C VAL A 170 7.93 12.34 -6.62
N ALA A 171 8.14 13.45 -7.32
CA ALA A 171 8.31 14.78 -6.73
C ALA A 171 7.57 15.86 -7.54
N TYR A 172 7.29 16.99 -6.90
CA TYR A 172 6.65 18.15 -7.52
C TYR A 172 7.53 19.40 -7.41
N ASN A 173 7.93 19.79 -6.21
CA ASN A 173 8.68 21.01 -5.92
C ASN A 173 9.68 20.85 -4.77
N GLU A 174 10.02 19.62 -4.42
CA GLU A 174 10.95 19.31 -3.34
C GLU A 174 12.39 19.64 -3.74
N GLY A 175 13.15 20.17 -2.79
CA GLY A 175 14.57 20.50 -2.96
C GLY A 175 15.47 19.27 -2.85
N LEU A 176 16.73 19.44 -3.24
CA LEU A 176 17.76 18.38 -3.15
C LEU A 176 18.00 17.92 -1.71
N ASP A 177 17.77 18.77 -0.72
CA ASP A 177 17.84 18.46 0.72
C ASP A 177 16.85 17.39 1.15
N THR A 178 15.70 17.30 0.48
CA THR A 178 14.70 16.25 0.66
C THR A 178 14.96 15.05 -0.24
N LEU A 179 15.29 15.29 -1.51
CA LEU A 179 15.41 14.23 -2.53
C LEU A 179 16.65 13.34 -2.31
N ILE A 180 17.82 13.94 -2.03
CA ILE A 180 19.07 13.19 -1.88
C ILE A 180 19.01 12.16 -0.74
N PRO A 181 18.54 12.49 0.47
CA PRO A 181 18.44 11.51 1.55
C PRO A 181 17.59 10.29 1.20
N THR A 182 16.54 10.47 0.40
CA THR A 182 15.67 9.39 -0.07
C THR A 182 16.39 8.47 -1.05
N VAL A 183 17.09 9.05 -2.06
CA VAL A 183 17.89 8.26 -3.01
C VAL A 183 19.05 7.54 -2.30
N GLU A 184 19.73 8.23 -1.36
CA GLU A 184 20.80 7.64 -0.55
C GLU A 184 20.31 6.49 0.34
N ALA A 185 19.07 6.55 0.86
CA ALA A 185 18.49 5.44 1.61
C ALA A 185 18.29 4.20 0.73
N VAL A 186 17.86 4.38 -0.53
CA VAL A 186 17.77 3.28 -1.50
C VAL A 186 19.14 2.72 -1.85
N LYS A 187 20.12 3.57 -2.10
CA LYS A 187 21.52 3.19 -2.40
C LYS A 187 22.16 2.39 -1.26
N LYS A 188 21.82 2.73 0.00
CA LYS A 188 22.31 2.03 1.21
C LYS A 188 21.55 0.74 1.52
N SER A 189 20.58 0.36 0.70
CA SER A 189 19.91 -0.93 0.82
C SER A 189 20.92 -2.07 0.76
N SER A 190 20.69 -3.15 1.49
CA SER A 190 21.47 -4.39 1.40
C SER A 190 21.24 -5.16 0.09
N PHE A 191 20.14 -4.87 -0.59
CA PHE A 191 19.86 -5.43 -1.91
C PHE A 191 20.84 -4.90 -2.97
N GLU A 192 21.22 -5.74 -3.93
CA GLU A 192 22.20 -5.39 -4.95
C GLU A 192 21.76 -4.20 -5.80
N ASN A 193 22.46 -3.06 -5.69
CA ASN A 193 22.13 -1.84 -6.43
C ASN A 193 22.05 -2.05 -7.94
N LYS A 194 22.87 -2.96 -8.52
CA LYS A 194 22.84 -3.30 -9.95
C LYS A 194 21.62 -4.09 -10.40
N ARG A 195 20.68 -4.32 -9.48
CA ARG A 195 19.36 -4.90 -9.74
C ARG A 195 18.22 -3.98 -9.33
N ILE A 196 18.55 -2.71 -9.06
CA ILE A 196 17.57 -1.66 -8.78
C ILE A 196 17.46 -0.76 -10.00
N ILE A 197 16.25 -0.63 -10.55
CA ILE A 197 15.89 0.38 -11.55
C ILE A 197 15.27 1.54 -10.77
N PHE A 198 15.96 2.67 -10.73
CA PHE A 198 15.46 3.86 -10.04
C PHE A 198 14.78 4.79 -11.05
N VAL A 199 13.48 5.06 -10.86
CA VAL A 199 12.70 5.97 -11.70
C VAL A 199 12.36 7.21 -10.89
N PHE A 200 12.82 8.36 -11.33
CA PHE A 200 12.50 9.65 -10.73
C PHE A 200 11.47 10.39 -11.56
N GLY A 201 10.21 10.29 -11.14
CA GLY A 201 9.10 11.01 -11.75
C GLY A 201 8.99 12.43 -11.19
N TYR A 202 9.10 13.45 -12.03
CA TYR A 202 8.93 14.83 -11.61
C TYR A 202 7.94 15.57 -12.51
N GLU A 203 7.20 16.52 -11.92
CA GLU A 203 6.18 17.24 -12.66
C GLU A 203 6.75 18.46 -13.37
N GLU A 204 6.34 18.68 -14.64
CA GLU A 204 6.69 19.89 -15.40
C GLU A 204 6.30 21.18 -14.64
N ARG A 205 5.23 21.11 -13.83
CA ARG A 205 4.77 22.23 -12.97
C ARG A 205 5.79 22.66 -11.91
N GLY A 206 6.75 21.78 -11.56
CA GLY A 206 7.87 22.11 -10.66
C GLY A 206 8.90 23.06 -11.27
N GLY A 207 8.77 23.36 -12.57
CA GLY A 207 9.56 24.36 -13.27
C GLY A 207 11.01 23.96 -13.53
N GLU A 208 11.82 24.96 -13.86
CA GLU A 208 13.23 24.75 -14.23
C GLU A 208 14.08 24.22 -13.08
N GLU A 209 13.77 24.57 -11.84
CA GLU A 209 14.52 24.10 -10.67
C GLU A 209 14.37 22.57 -10.52
N MET A 210 13.16 22.05 -10.61
CA MET A 210 12.91 20.61 -10.56
C MET A 210 13.59 19.88 -11.72
N ALA A 211 13.59 20.44 -12.93
CA ALA A 211 14.30 19.89 -14.07
C ALA A 211 15.84 19.86 -13.85
N LYS A 212 16.41 20.89 -13.21
CA LYS A 212 17.82 20.92 -12.82
C LYS A 212 18.11 19.84 -11.75
N ASN A 213 17.27 19.72 -10.75
CA ASN A 213 17.38 18.69 -9.69
C ASN A 213 17.33 17.28 -10.30
N ALA A 214 16.42 17.03 -11.23
CA ALA A 214 16.30 15.75 -11.93
C ALA A 214 17.57 15.41 -12.75
N LYS A 215 18.13 16.40 -13.45
CA LYS A 215 19.37 16.24 -14.20
C LYS A 215 20.57 15.97 -13.29
N PHE A 216 20.66 16.70 -12.18
CA PHE A 216 21.69 16.49 -11.15
C PHE A 216 21.65 15.07 -10.59
N LEU A 217 20.46 14.61 -10.13
CA LEU A 217 20.29 13.27 -9.60
C LEU A 217 20.61 12.18 -10.65
N ALA A 218 20.19 12.39 -11.90
CA ALA A 218 20.49 11.45 -12.97
C ALA A 218 21.98 11.30 -13.24
N GLU A 219 22.75 12.38 -13.18
CA GLU A 219 24.21 12.35 -13.38
C GLU A 219 24.94 11.76 -12.17
N GLU A 220 24.54 12.16 -10.95
CA GLU A 220 25.15 11.70 -9.70
C GLU A 220 24.98 10.19 -9.47
N TYR A 221 23.79 9.65 -9.81
CA TYR A 221 23.47 8.25 -9.56
C TYR A 221 23.47 7.34 -10.79
N LYS A 222 23.98 7.81 -11.95
CA LYS A 222 23.97 7.05 -13.21
C LYS A 222 24.64 5.68 -13.13
N ASP A 223 25.72 5.58 -12.34
CA ASP A 223 26.53 4.37 -12.21
C ASP A 223 26.23 3.58 -10.90
N VAL A 224 25.31 4.06 -10.08
CA VAL A 224 24.95 3.42 -8.80
C VAL A 224 24.00 2.26 -9.04
N PHE A 225 22.85 2.54 -9.65
CA PHE A 225 21.80 1.58 -9.89
C PHE A 225 21.99 0.81 -11.22
N TYR A 226 21.13 -0.19 -11.48
CA TYR A 226 21.05 -0.82 -12.80
C TYR A 226 20.76 0.25 -13.86
N LYS A 227 19.79 1.13 -13.56
CA LYS A 227 19.49 2.32 -14.33
C LYS A 227 18.83 3.38 -13.46
N PHE A 228 19.24 4.63 -13.60
CA PHE A 228 18.50 5.80 -13.11
C PHE A 228 17.77 6.44 -14.30
N ILE A 229 16.44 6.62 -14.17
CA ILE A 229 15.57 7.11 -15.25
C ILE A 229 14.82 8.35 -14.74
N PRO A 230 15.23 9.57 -15.12
CA PRO A 230 14.43 10.76 -14.87
C PRO A 230 13.25 10.81 -15.85
N VAL A 231 12.05 11.03 -15.34
CA VAL A 231 10.80 11.07 -16.12
C VAL A 231 10.06 12.36 -15.81
N MET A 232 9.91 13.24 -16.77
CA MET A 232 9.08 14.44 -16.64
C MET A 232 7.64 14.11 -16.97
N HIS A 233 6.75 14.31 -16.00
CA HIS A 233 5.31 14.23 -16.22
C HIS A 233 4.79 15.57 -16.76
N PRO A 234 4.23 15.61 -17.99
CA PRO A 234 3.73 16.85 -18.60
C PRO A 234 2.54 17.41 -17.83
N LYS A 235 2.43 18.72 -17.77
CA LYS A 235 1.25 19.40 -17.23
C LYS A 235 0.04 19.27 -18.16
N ASP A 236 -1.14 19.45 -17.59
CA ASP A 236 -2.41 19.61 -18.32
C ASP A 236 -2.79 18.43 -19.24
N LEU A 237 -2.38 17.22 -18.89
CA LEU A 237 -2.83 16.03 -19.59
C LEU A 237 -4.33 15.80 -19.38
N LYS A 238 -5.01 15.43 -20.45
CA LYS A 238 -6.45 15.19 -20.43
C LYS A 238 -6.82 13.98 -19.58
N ASP A 239 -7.96 14.07 -18.86
CA ASP A 239 -8.52 13.01 -18.03
C ASP A 239 -7.69 12.64 -16.80
N GLU A 240 -6.81 13.52 -16.36
CA GLU A 240 -6.00 13.40 -15.14
C GLU A 240 -6.30 14.54 -14.18
N ILE A 241 -6.19 14.27 -12.88
CA ILE A 241 -6.16 15.31 -11.85
C ILE A 241 -4.72 15.65 -11.50
N GLN A 242 -4.48 16.81 -10.92
CA GLN A 242 -3.17 17.14 -10.38
C GLN A 242 -2.90 16.32 -9.12
N GLY A 243 -1.77 15.59 -9.07
CA GLY A 243 -1.40 14.79 -7.91
C GLY A 243 -0.39 13.69 -8.19
N LYS A 244 -0.05 12.96 -7.14
CA LYS A 244 0.94 11.89 -7.14
C LYS A 244 0.56 10.72 -8.08
N GLY A 245 -0.72 10.32 -8.10
CA GLY A 245 -1.18 9.18 -8.89
C GLY A 245 -0.87 9.27 -10.38
N PRO A 246 -1.22 10.36 -11.09
CA PRO A 246 -0.85 10.56 -12.49
C PRO A 246 0.66 10.53 -12.74
N ASN A 247 1.46 11.13 -11.86
CA ASN A 247 2.92 11.11 -12.00
C ASN A 247 3.47 9.68 -11.85
N LEU A 248 2.97 8.91 -10.86
CA LEU A 248 3.32 7.48 -10.70
C LEU A 248 2.93 6.66 -11.94
N ASP A 249 1.71 6.85 -12.47
CA ASP A 249 1.22 6.15 -13.66
C ASP A 249 2.12 6.45 -14.87
N TYR A 250 2.45 7.72 -15.09
CA TYR A 250 3.31 8.15 -16.19
C TYR A 250 4.72 7.56 -16.07
N ALA A 251 5.33 7.66 -14.88
CA ALA A 251 6.65 7.10 -14.60
C ALA A 251 6.67 5.56 -14.77
N ALA A 252 5.61 4.86 -14.35
CA ALA A 252 5.48 3.42 -14.53
C ALA A 252 5.37 3.01 -16.00
N ASN A 253 4.72 3.80 -16.83
CA ASN A 253 4.67 3.54 -18.27
C ASN A 253 6.07 3.67 -18.92
N GLU A 254 6.90 4.63 -18.50
CA GLU A 254 8.29 4.75 -18.96
C GLU A 254 9.15 3.59 -18.45
N LEU A 255 8.96 3.16 -17.18
CA LEU A 255 9.59 1.97 -16.65
C LEU A 255 9.28 0.73 -17.52
N VAL A 256 8.03 0.54 -17.90
CA VAL A 256 7.61 -0.59 -18.77
C VAL A 256 8.31 -0.57 -20.12
N LYS A 257 8.46 0.59 -20.74
CA LYS A 257 9.21 0.72 -22.00
C LYS A 257 10.67 0.28 -21.82
N PHE A 258 11.29 0.70 -20.72
CA PHE A 258 12.66 0.33 -20.40
C PHE A 258 12.79 -1.18 -20.12
N VAL A 259 11.96 -1.74 -19.25
CA VAL A 259 11.98 -3.17 -18.88
C VAL A 259 11.78 -4.06 -20.12
N LYS A 260 10.86 -3.69 -21.03
CA LYS A 260 10.67 -4.39 -22.32
C LYS A 260 11.92 -4.31 -23.20
N LYS A 261 12.55 -3.15 -23.31
CA LYS A 261 13.77 -2.94 -24.10
C LYS A 261 14.95 -3.77 -23.57
N GLN A 262 15.02 -3.97 -22.25
CA GLN A 262 16.06 -4.78 -21.60
C GLN A 262 15.73 -6.27 -21.54
N HIS A 263 14.59 -6.71 -22.09
CA HIS A 263 14.11 -8.09 -22.04
C HIS A 263 13.97 -8.66 -20.62
N ILE A 264 13.76 -7.81 -19.61
CA ILE A 264 13.52 -8.23 -18.22
C ILE A 264 12.08 -8.73 -18.11
N LEU A 265 11.91 -9.90 -17.47
CA LEU A 265 10.60 -10.52 -17.30
C LEU A 265 9.75 -9.73 -16.27
N PHE A 266 8.59 -9.23 -16.65
CA PHE A 266 7.68 -8.49 -15.77
C PHE A 266 7.32 -9.25 -14.50
N LYS A 267 7.18 -10.59 -14.61
CA LYS A 267 6.86 -11.45 -13.47
C LYS A 267 7.95 -11.48 -12.39
N ASN A 268 9.14 -10.98 -12.68
CA ASN A 268 10.31 -10.95 -11.78
C ASN A 268 10.67 -9.52 -11.33
N VAL A 269 9.84 -8.53 -11.64
CA VAL A 269 10.06 -7.14 -11.21
C VAL A 269 9.06 -6.76 -10.14
N VAL A 270 9.55 -6.25 -9.02
CA VAL A 270 8.74 -5.67 -7.94
C VAL A 270 8.89 -4.16 -7.96
N VAL A 271 7.78 -3.45 -8.04
CA VAL A 271 7.74 -1.98 -8.08
C VAL A 271 7.43 -1.43 -6.70
N THR A 272 8.26 -0.55 -6.20
CA THR A 272 8.03 0.21 -4.97
C THR A 272 7.69 1.65 -5.33
N SER A 273 6.49 2.12 -4.99
CA SER A 273 6.19 3.56 -4.97
C SER A 273 6.81 4.18 -3.72
N LEU A 274 7.53 5.29 -3.87
CA LEU A 274 8.23 5.94 -2.77
C LEU A 274 7.94 7.45 -2.80
N ASP A 275 7.58 8.02 -1.65
CA ASP A 275 7.47 9.47 -1.52
C ASP A 275 8.85 10.10 -1.44
N SER A 276 8.96 11.36 -1.85
CA SER A 276 10.23 12.09 -1.97
C SER A 276 10.96 12.30 -0.63
N ASP A 277 10.23 12.26 0.49
CA ASP A 277 10.73 12.40 1.86
C ASP A 277 10.92 11.06 2.59
N ASN A 278 10.68 9.92 1.92
CA ASN A 278 10.65 8.61 2.55
C ASN A 278 12.02 7.92 2.50
N ARG A 279 12.50 7.50 3.68
CA ARG A 279 13.79 6.80 3.84
C ARG A 279 13.53 5.36 4.25
N MET A 280 13.78 4.42 3.35
CA MET A 280 13.56 3.01 3.64
C MET A 280 14.65 2.42 4.55
N SER A 281 14.27 1.45 5.41
CA SER A 281 15.24 0.58 6.08
C SER A 281 16.14 -0.11 5.06
N LYS A 282 17.40 -0.31 5.41
CA LYS A 282 18.36 -1.05 4.54
C LYS A 282 17.88 -2.44 4.16
N TRP A 283 17.03 -3.06 4.96
CA TRP A 283 16.50 -4.40 4.77
C TRP A 283 15.24 -4.48 3.92
N TYR A 284 14.62 -3.34 3.59
CA TYR A 284 13.29 -3.33 3.00
C TYR A 284 13.21 -4.10 1.69
N LEU A 285 14.13 -3.86 0.76
CA LEU A 285 14.11 -4.49 -0.56
C LEU A 285 14.40 -5.99 -0.50
N ASP A 286 15.35 -6.42 0.34
CA ASP A 286 15.64 -7.86 0.55
C ASP A 286 14.44 -8.58 1.17
N TYR A 287 13.77 -7.98 2.15
CA TYR A 287 12.61 -8.58 2.79
C TYR A 287 11.43 -8.70 1.81
N VAL A 288 11.19 -7.65 1.00
CA VAL A 288 10.17 -7.70 -0.06
C VAL A 288 10.50 -8.76 -1.10
N ALA A 289 11.76 -8.84 -1.57
CA ALA A 289 12.20 -9.86 -2.51
C ALA A 289 12.04 -11.28 -1.93
N TYR A 290 12.40 -11.47 -0.64
CA TYR A 290 12.21 -12.73 0.07
C TYR A 290 10.73 -13.14 0.07
N GLN A 291 9.83 -12.28 0.55
CA GLN A 291 8.39 -12.55 0.59
C GLN A 291 7.80 -12.76 -0.81
N PHE A 292 8.29 -12.01 -1.80
CA PHE A 292 7.88 -12.20 -3.19
C PHE A 292 8.25 -13.60 -3.73
N ILE A 293 9.44 -14.11 -3.41
CA ILE A 293 9.88 -15.43 -3.88
C ILE A 293 9.10 -16.56 -3.21
N VAL A 294 8.99 -16.53 -1.87
CA VAL A 294 8.42 -17.65 -1.11
C VAL A 294 6.91 -17.76 -1.24
N HIS A 295 6.23 -16.71 -1.66
CA HIS A 295 4.77 -16.72 -1.72
C HIS A 295 4.25 -17.20 -3.08
N PRO A 296 3.49 -18.32 -3.14
CA PRO A 296 3.02 -18.87 -4.41
C PRO A 296 2.15 -17.90 -5.22
N ASN A 297 1.24 -17.17 -4.56
CA ASN A 297 0.34 -16.19 -5.19
C ASN A 297 0.94 -14.79 -5.31
N ARG A 298 2.28 -14.69 -5.44
CA ARG A 298 3.06 -13.44 -5.39
C ARG A 298 2.59 -12.32 -6.32
N GLN A 299 1.97 -12.69 -7.44
CA GLN A 299 1.50 -11.71 -8.42
C GLN A 299 0.20 -10.99 -7.99
N HIS A 300 -0.52 -11.53 -7.01
CA HIS A 300 -1.75 -10.95 -6.47
C HIS A 300 -1.54 -10.37 -5.06
N LEU A 301 -0.32 -9.94 -4.76
CA LEU A 301 0.04 -9.36 -3.48
C LEU A 301 0.52 -7.92 -3.60
N SER A 302 0.40 -7.20 -2.52
CA SER A 302 1.24 -6.03 -2.27
C SER A 302 1.93 -6.15 -0.92
N TYR A 303 2.99 -5.39 -0.74
CA TYR A 303 3.90 -5.42 0.41
C TYR A 303 3.89 -4.06 1.07
N GLN A 304 3.31 -3.98 2.27
CA GLN A 304 3.14 -2.74 3.00
C GLN A 304 4.13 -2.64 4.16
N PRO A 305 5.10 -1.72 4.11
CA PRO A 305 6.02 -1.47 5.22
C PRO A 305 5.33 -0.77 6.39
N VAL A 306 5.98 -0.79 7.55
CA VAL A 306 5.59 0.04 8.69
C VAL A 306 6.08 1.47 8.46
N SER A 307 5.18 2.40 8.19
CA SER A 307 5.53 3.81 8.03
C SER A 307 5.69 4.48 9.40
N LEU A 308 6.86 5.08 9.66
CA LEU A 308 7.20 5.78 10.89
C LEU A 308 7.53 7.24 10.60
N PHE A 309 6.78 8.17 11.15
CA PHE A 309 6.96 9.62 10.97
C PHE A 309 7.99 10.17 11.96
N THR A 310 9.26 9.83 11.74
CA THR A 310 10.32 10.08 12.73
C THR A 310 11.56 10.78 12.20
N ASN A 311 11.68 11.05 10.89
CA ASN A 311 12.89 11.65 10.32
C ASN A 311 13.27 12.97 10.97
N ASN A 312 12.29 13.87 11.15
CA ASN A 312 12.44 15.22 11.71
C ASN A 312 11.61 15.43 12.99
N ILE A 313 11.26 14.35 13.70
CA ILE A 313 10.28 14.39 14.81
C ILE A 313 10.70 15.33 15.94
N TRP A 314 12.01 15.48 16.18
CA TRP A 314 12.52 16.33 17.25
C TRP A 314 12.51 17.82 16.87
N ASP A 315 12.52 18.15 15.58
CA ASP A 315 12.47 19.52 15.07
C ASP A 315 11.03 20.01 14.91
N ALA A 316 10.08 19.07 14.72
CA ALA A 316 8.67 19.38 14.54
C ALA A 316 8.02 19.99 15.81
N PRO A 317 7.09 20.94 15.69
CA PRO A 317 6.32 21.48 16.81
C PRO A 317 5.53 20.40 17.57
N ALA A 318 5.30 20.61 18.87
CA ALA A 318 4.66 19.61 19.74
C ALA A 318 3.31 19.05 19.19
N PRO A 319 2.36 19.83 18.64
CA PRO A 319 1.15 19.29 18.04
C PRO A 319 1.43 18.34 16.87
N MET A 320 2.44 18.65 16.05
CA MET A 320 2.83 17.81 14.90
C MET A 320 3.46 16.52 15.36
N ARG A 321 4.25 16.53 16.44
CA ARG A 321 4.79 15.29 17.05
C ARG A 321 3.68 14.33 17.48
N ILE A 322 2.62 14.84 18.09
CA ILE A 322 1.46 14.02 18.50
C ILE A 322 0.82 13.35 17.28
N ILE A 323 0.58 14.11 16.21
CA ILE A 323 -0.02 13.58 14.97
C ILE A 323 0.91 12.55 14.32
N ALA A 324 2.20 12.86 14.19
CA ALA A 324 3.21 11.98 13.62
C ALA A 324 3.34 10.65 14.39
N ILE A 325 3.38 10.72 15.72
CA ILE A 325 3.43 9.53 16.60
C ILE A 325 2.13 8.71 16.47
N SER A 326 0.97 9.37 16.44
CA SER A 326 -0.32 8.70 16.27
C SER A 326 -0.41 7.97 14.94
N ASN A 327 0.06 8.56 13.85
CA ASN A 327 0.13 7.92 12.54
C ASN A 327 1.11 6.74 12.54
N SER A 328 2.26 6.87 13.20
CA SER A 328 3.22 5.77 13.36
C SER A 328 2.58 4.59 14.11
N PHE A 329 1.87 4.83 15.20
CA PHE A 329 1.14 3.78 15.91
C PHE A 329 0.04 3.16 15.06
N PHE A 330 -0.70 3.95 14.28
CA PHE A 330 -1.70 3.42 13.36
C PHE A 330 -1.09 2.43 12.36
N ASN A 331 0.08 2.73 11.79
CA ASN A 331 0.79 1.83 10.86
C ASN A 331 1.28 0.56 11.57
N ILE A 332 1.86 0.69 12.78
CA ILE A 332 2.28 -0.45 13.61
C ILE A 332 1.11 -1.38 13.92
N ILE A 333 -0.04 -0.84 14.33
CA ILE A 333 -1.25 -1.60 14.64
C ILE A 333 -1.81 -2.28 13.38
N SER A 334 -1.79 -1.57 12.26
CA SER A 334 -2.30 -2.07 10.98
C SER A 334 -1.48 -3.25 10.47
N SER A 335 -0.15 -3.25 10.66
CA SER A 335 0.73 -4.36 10.29
C SER A 335 0.41 -5.67 11.03
N MET A 336 -0.22 -5.59 12.21
CA MET A 336 -0.66 -6.74 13.00
C MET A 336 -2.05 -7.26 12.60
N ARG A 337 -2.64 -6.71 11.54
CA ARG A 337 -3.97 -7.05 11.04
C ARG A 337 -3.94 -7.29 9.53
N SER A 338 -3.16 -8.26 9.07
CA SER A 338 -2.99 -8.55 7.63
C SER A 338 -4.32 -8.65 6.88
N HIS A 339 -5.33 -9.30 7.47
CA HIS A 339 -6.67 -9.47 6.86
C HIS A 339 -7.45 -8.14 6.64
N THR A 340 -7.01 -7.03 7.25
CA THR A 340 -7.61 -5.70 7.07
C THR A 340 -6.61 -4.67 6.54
N LEU A 341 -5.35 -5.07 6.40
CA LEU A 341 -4.30 -4.19 5.92
C LEU A 341 -4.63 -3.72 4.51
N LYS A 342 -4.33 -2.46 4.24
CA LYS A 342 -4.46 -1.80 2.95
C LYS A 342 -3.13 -1.17 2.57
N ASN A 343 -3.03 -0.73 1.32
CA ASN A 343 -1.92 0.09 0.90
C ASN A 343 -2.02 1.49 1.52
N PHE A 344 -0.89 1.99 1.93
CA PHE A 344 -0.65 3.38 2.33
C PHE A 344 0.49 3.93 1.48
N ALA A 345 0.91 5.17 1.75
CA ALA A 345 2.09 5.76 1.12
C ALA A 345 3.25 4.76 1.15
N SER A 346 4.04 4.70 0.14
CA SER A 346 5.17 3.77 -0.03
C SER A 346 4.82 2.30 0.24
N HIS A 347 4.59 1.60 -0.82
CA HIS A 347 4.33 0.16 -0.82
C HIS A 347 4.90 -0.48 -2.09
N SER A 348 5.03 -1.81 -2.08
CA SER A 348 5.51 -2.53 -3.25
C SER A 348 4.43 -3.41 -3.85
N GLN A 349 4.43 -3.53 -5.19
CA GLN A 349 3.55 -4.41 -5.97
C GLN A 349 4.31 -5.04 -7.15
N PRO A 350 3.93 -6.23 -7.62
CA PRO A 350 4.52 -6.83 -8.81
C PRO A 350 4.24 -6.00 -10.08
N LEU A 351 5.24 -5.82 -10.94
CA LEU A 351 5.09 -5.09 -12.19
C LEU A 351 4.07 -5.74 -13.13
N LEU A 352 4.01 -7.08 -13.16
CA LEU A 352 3.04 -7.80 -13.98
C LEU A 352 1.61 -7.41 -13.58
N ALA A 353 1.29 -7.52 -12.30
CA ALA A 353 -0.02 -7.13 -11.77
C ALA A 353 -0.37 -5.66 -12.06
N LEU A 354 0.57 -4.75 -11.80
CA LEU A 354 0.40 -3.33 -12.09
C LEU A 354 0.13 -3.07 -13.58
N SER A 355 0.87 -3.73 -14.47
CA SER A 355 0.72 -3.55 -15.91
C SER A 355 -0.61 -4.08 -16.44
N GLU A 356 -1.14 -5.16 -15.86
CA GLU A 356 -2.44 -5.74 -16.24
C GLU A 356 -3.62 -4.88 -15.79
N MET A 357 -3.52 -4.22 -14.63
CA MET A 357 -4.58 -3.37 -14.11
C MET A 357 -4.48 -1.89 -14.52
N GLY A 358 -3.45 -1.50 -15.28
CA GLY A 358 -3.25 -0.13 -15.75
C GLY A 358 -2.72 0.81 -14.67
N PHE A 359 -1.76 0.36 -13.88
CA PHE A 359 -1.00 1.09 -12.87
C PHE A 359 -1.86 1.80 -11.81
N TRP A 360 -1.50 3.03 -11.41
CA TRP A 360 -2.24 3.81 -10.40
C TRP A 360 -3.39 4.62 -11.00
N SER A 361 -4.35 4.97 -10.14
CA SER A 361 -5.45 5.84 -10.55
C SER A 361 -4.95 7.25 -10.82
N LYS A 362 -5.43 7.83 -11.93
CA LYS A 362 -5.20 9.22 -12.32
C LYS A 362 -6.32 10.15 -11.88
N LYS A 363 -7.32 9.65 -11.15
CA LYS A 363 -8.58 10.34 -10.85
C LYS A 363 -8.87 10.45 -9.35
N THR A 364 -7.87 10.18 -8.51
CA THR A 364 -7.96 10.35 -7.06
C THR A 364 -6.69 10.97 -6.49
N ILE A 365 -6.83 11.72 -5.39
CA ILE A 365 -5.70 12.30 -4.66
C ILE A 365 -5.20 11.39 -3.54
N VAL A 366 -5.81 10.23 -3.35
CA VAL A 366 -5.47 9.18 -2.38
C VAL A 366 -5.24 7.86 -3.12
N GLU A 367 -4.36 7.91 -4.11
CA GLU A 367 -4.09 6.83 -5.04
C GLU A 367 -3.61 5.55 -4.35
N ASP A 368 -2.89 5.66 -3.25
CA ASP A 368 -2.33 4.57 -2.46
C ASP A 368 -3.43 3.71 -1.81
N GLY A 369 -4.29 4.31 -1.00
CA GLY A 369 -5.42 3.60 -0.39
C GLY A 369 -6.42 3.08 -1.42
N HIS A 370 -6.65 3.86 -2.47
CA HIS A 370 -7.51 3.46 -3.59
C HIS A 370 -6.94 2.29 -4.38
N GLN A 371 -5.61 2.18 -4.50
CA GLN A 371 -4.92 1.08 -5.18
C GLN A 371 -5.28 -0.30 -4.60
N TYR A 372 -5.42 -0.39 -3.26
CA TYR A 372 -5.92 -1.61 -2.62
C TYR A 372 -7.27 -2.06 -3.21
N TRP A 373 -8.23 -1.14 -3.32
CA TRP A 373 -9.55 -1.45 -3.82
C TRP A 373 -9.56 -1.78 -5.31
N ARG A 374 -8.74 -1.07 -6.10
CA ARG A 374 -8.55 -1.35 -7.52
C ARG A 374 -8.02 -2.77 -7.71
N SER A 375 -6.96 -3.14 -7.01
CA SER A 375 -6.37 -4.48 -7.06
C SER A 375 -7.35 -5.56 -6.61
N LEU A 376 -8.03 -5.34 -5.47
CA LEU A 376 -9.04 -6.28 -4.93
C LEU A 376 -10.16 -6.56 -5.93
N PHE A 377 -10.66 -5.54 -6.63
CA PHE A 377 -11.71 -5.73 -7.63
C PHE A 377 -11.19 -6.28 -8.95
N PHE A 378 -9.99 -5.91 -9.36
CA PHE A 378 -9.35 -6.41 -10.58
C PHE A 378 -9.10 -7.92 -10.49
N PHE A 379 -8.55 -8.38 -9.37
CA PHE A 379 -8.31 -9.79 -9.09
C PHE A 379 -9.50 -10.53 -8.48
N HIS A 380 -10.70 -9.97 -8.54
CA HIS A 380 -11.95 -10.59 -8.07
C HIS A 380 -11.94 -11.08 -6.63
N GLY A 381 -11.15 -10.42 -5.77
CA GLY A 381 -11.01 -10.75 -4.35
C GLY A 381 -9.82 -11.66 -4.03
N ASP A 382 -9.13 -12.17 -5.03
CA ASP A 382 -7.87 -12.91 -4.87
C ASP A 382 -6.69 -11.92 -4.81
N TYR A 383 -6.66 -11.14 -3.73
CA TYR A 383 -5.65 -10.11 -3.52
C TYR A 383 -5.49 -9.83 -2.02
N GLU A 384 -4.24 -9.78 -1.58
CA GLU A 384 -3.88 -9.53 -0.19
C GLU A 384 -2.76 -8.49 -0.07
N VAL A 385 -2.66 -7.90 1.11
CA VAL A 385 -1.57 -7.00 1.49
C VAL A 385 -0.77 -7.66 2.60
N LEU A 386 0.49 -7.97 2.32
CA LEU A 386 1.41 -8.54 3.31
C LEU A 386 2.10 -7.41 4.09
N PRO A 387 2.13 -7.49 5.43
CA PRO A 387 2.92 -6.58 6.24
C PRO A 387 4.41 -6.88 6.08
N ILE A 388 5.20 -5.85 5.84
CA ILE A 388 6.65 -5.88 5.90
C ILE A 388 7.07 -5.18 7.20
N HIS A 389 7.52 -5.94 8.17
CA HIS A 389 7.78 -5.46 9.54
C HIS A 389 9.08 -4.65 9.70
N VAL A 390 9.69 -4.22 8.60
CA VAL A 390 10.75 -3.20 8.62
C VAL A 390 10.19 -1.84 8.20
N ALA A 391 10.85 -0.77 8.66
CA ALA A 391 10.30 0.57 8.55
C ALA A 391 10.63 1.26 7.22
N ILE A 392 9.71 2.14 6.80
CA ILE A 392 10.01 3.30 5.97
C ILE A 392 9.77 4.54 6.83
N TYR A 393 10.80 5.38 6.95
CA TYR A 393 10.79 6.58 7.78
C TYR A 393 10.31 7.76 6.96
N GLN A 394 9.41 8.57 7.51
CA GLN A 394 8.77 9.72 6.87
C GLN A 394 8.97 10.99 7.69
N ASP A 395 8.79 12.13 7.07
CA ASP A 395 8.85 13.41 7.75
C ASP A 395 7.52 13.74 8.44
N ALA A 396 7.59 14.30 9.64
CA ALA A 396 6.47 15.02 10.24
C ALA A 396 6.32 16.37 9.52
N VAL A 397 5.08 16.84 9.36
CA VAL A 397 4.83 18.13 8.72
C VAL A 397 5.50 19.26 9.48
N MET A 398 6.34 20.01 8.79
CA MET A 398 7.04 21.17 9.33
C MET A 398 7.22 22.23 8.23
N GLU A 399 6.90 23.46 8.58
CA GLU A 399 7.06 24.66 7.77
C GLU A 399 7.84 25.73 8.57
N GLU A 400 8.22 26.81 7.94
CA GLU A 400 9.02 27.88 8.55
C GLU A 400 8.39 28.49 9.83
N THR A 401 7.07 28.49 9.93
CA THR A 401 6.33 29.03 11.08
C THR A 401 5.26 28.09 11.57
N LEU A 402 4.91 28.17 12.87
CA LEU A 402 3.87 27.33 13.47
C LEU A 402 2.53 27.45 12.74
N LEU A 403 2.12 28.65 12.34
CA LEU A 403 0.85 28.85 11.63
C LEU A 403 0.85 28.23 10.24
N LYS A 404 1.97 28.35 9.49
CA LYS A 404 2.14 27.67 8.21
C LYS A 404 2.11 26.15 8.40
N THR A 405 2.79 25.64 9.41
CA THR A 405 2.81 24.21 9.76
C THR A 405 1.40 23.69 10.08
N LEU A 406 0.64 24.39 10.92
CA LEU A 406 -0.75 24.01 11.23
C LEU A 406 -1.63 23.99 9.98
N LYS A 407 -1.48 24.98 9.10
CA LYS A 407 -2.21 25.04 7.83
C LYS A 407 -1.84 23.89 6.90
N ALA A 408 -0.55 23.60 6.76
CA ALA A 408 -0.06 22.49 5.95
C ALA A 408 -0.58 21.13 6.49
N GLN A 409 -0.54 20.93 7.81
CA GLN A 409 -1.09 19.74 8.46
C GLN A 409 -2.60 19.60 8.23
N PHE A 410 -3.35 20.68 8.35
CA PHE A 410 -4.80 20.65 8.06
C PHE A 410 -5.08 20.25 6.60
N ILE A 411 -4.31 20.80 5.65
CA ILE A 411 -4.44 20.46 4.23
C ILE A 411 -4.11 18.99 4.01
N GLN A 412 -3.06 18.46 4.66
CA GLN A 412 -2.68 17.05 4.57
C GLN A 412 -3.79 16.13 5.11
N LEU A 413 -4.32 16.41 6.32
CA LEU A 413 -5.40 15.63 6.91
C LEU A 413 -6.66 15.66 6.04
N ARG A 414 -7.05 16.84 5.53
CA ARG A 414 -8.17 16.96 4.60
C ARG A 414 -7.98 16.15 3.31
N ARG A 415 -6.74 16.08 2.82
CA ARG A 415 -6.42 15.23 1.66
C ARG A 415 -6.58 13.74 2.00
N TRP A 416 -6.15 13.30 3.17
CA TRP A 416 -6.31 11.91 3.61
C TRP A 416 -7.78 11.52 3.83
N ASP A 417 -8.57 12.43 4.39
CA ASP A 417 -10.02 12.23 4.59
C ASP A 417 -10.78 12.01 3.27
N TYR A 418 -10.21 12.47 2.15
CA TYR A 418 -10.76 12.17 0.82
C TYR A 418 -10.81 10.67 0.51
N GLY A 419 -10.09 9.84 1.27
CA GLY A 419 -10.22 8.37 1.25
C GLY A 419 -11.65 7.88 1.51
N ALA A 420 -12.52 8.69 2.12
CA ALA A 420 -13.96 8.42 2.24
C ALA A 420 -14.66 8.22 0.87
N SER A 421 -14.08 8.71 -0.23
CA SER A 421 -14.58 8.45 -1.59
C SER A 421 -14.63 6.96 -1.94
N ASP A 422 -13.78 6.15 -1.32
CA ASP A 422 -13.79 4.70 -1.49
C ASP A 422 -15.05 4.03 -0.93
N VAL A 423 -15.76 4.67 0.01
CA VAL A 423 -17.06 4.17 0.50
C VAL A 423 -18.06 4.08 -0.66
N ALA A 424 -18.12 5.11 -1.50
CA ALA A 424 -18.98 5.11 -2.67
C ALA A 424 -18.50 4.10 -3.72
N TYR A 425 -17.20 4.05 -3.96
CA TYR A 425 -16.57 3.13 -4.91
C TYR A 425 -16.84 1.66 -4.57
N VAL A 426 -16.72 1.27 -3.30
CA VAL A 426 -17.00 -0.09 -2.81
C VAL A 426 -18.50 -0.35 -2.71
N GLY A 427 -19.27 0.61 -2.19
CA GLY A 427 -20.72 0.48 -1.95
C GLY A 427 -21.51 0.21 -3.24
N VAL A 428 -21.23 0.93 -4.32
CA VAL A 428 -21.92 0.68 -5.61
C VAL A 428 -21.61 -0.71 -6.16
N ARG A 429 -20.39 -1.23 -5.96
CA ARG A 429 -19.98 -2.57 -6.39
C ARG A 429 -20.61 -3.65 -5.52
N LEU A 430 -20.61 -3.47 -4.20
CA LEU A 430 -21.21 -4.40 -3.26
C LEU A 430 -22.68 -4.69 -3.60
N PHE A 431 -23.43 -3.65 -3.94
CA PHE A 431 -24.85 -3.74 -4.26
C PHE A 431 -25.14 -3.75 -5.77
N SER A 432 -24.14 -4.01 -6.61
CA SER A 432 -24.32 -4.18 -8.06
C SER A 432 -24.93 -5.54 -8.37
N LYS A 433 -25.80 -5.59 -9.39
CA LYS A 433 -26.31 -6.84 -9.94
C LYS A 433 -25.18 -7.68 -10.57
N ASP A 434 -24.22 -7.02 -11.16
CA ASP A 434 -23.07 -7.63 -11.82
C ASP A 434 -22.17 -8.42 -10.85
N ARG A 435 -22.25 -8.15 -9.53
CA ARG A 435 -21.56 -8.92 -8.51
C ARG A 435 -21.88 -10.41 -8.53
N LYS A 436 -23.09 -10.78 -8.98
CA LYS A 436 -23.54 -12.17 -9.08
C LYS A 436 -22.93 -12.93 -10.26
N GLU A 437 -22.22 -12.26 -11.16
CA GLU A 437 -21.55 -12.92 -12.26
C GLU A 437 -20.45 -13.85 -11.74
N LYS A 438 -20.26 -14.97 -12.47
CA LYS A 438 -19.32 -16.03 -12.09
C LYS A 438 -17.88 -15.48 -12.00
N GLY A 439 -17.19 -15.78 -10.92
CA GLY A 439 -15.82 -15.35 -10.67
C GLY A 439 -15.67 -14.04 -9.90
N ARG A 440 -16.77 -13.37 -9.49
CA ARG A 440 -16.72 -12.17 -8.66
C ARG A 440 -16.84 -12.47 -7.17
N MET A 441 -16.45 -11.50 -6.34
CA MET A 441 -16.44 -11.63 -4.88
C MET A 441 -17.82 -11.99 -4.32
N SER A 442 -17.86 -12.87 -3.32
CA SER A 442 -19.06 -13.16 -2.56
C SER A 442 -19.50 -11.95 -1.71
N PHE A 443 -20.80 -11.90 -1.38
CA PHE A 443 -21.39 -10.75 -0.67
C PHE A 443 -20.80 -10.54 0.73
N LEU A 444 -20.75 -11.58 1.56
CA LEU A 444 -20.38 -11.45 2.97
C LEU A 444 -18.94 -10.91 3.18
N PRO A 445 -17.90 -11.43 2.54
CA PRO A 445 -16.55 -10.89 2.68
C PRO A 445 -16.45 -9.42 2.21
N LEU A 446 -17.09 -9.08 1.09
CA LEU A 446 -17.08 -7.70 0.59
C LEU A 446 -17.88 -6.77 1.50
N PHE A 447 -19.03 -7.23 2.03
CA PHE A 447 -19.82 -6.47 2.99
C PHE A 447 -19.03 -6.21 4.29
N ALA A 448 -18.32 -7.21 4.81
CA ALA A 448 -17.48 -7.02 5.99
C ALA A 448 -16.36 -5.98 5.75
N LYS A 449 -15.71 -6.03 4.57
CA LYS A 449 -14.72 -5.01 4.17
C LYS A 449 -15.36 -3.61 4.03
N PHE A 450 -16.56 -3.53 3.45
CA PHE A 450 -17.32 -2.28 3.31
C PHE A 450 -17.69 -1.69 4.67
N MET A 451 -18.21 -2.49 5.59
CA MET A 451 -18.58 -2.04 6.94
C MET A 451 -17.36 -1.52 7.72
N ARG A 452 -16.21 -2.18 7.60
CA ARG A 452 -14.96 -1.70 8.21
C ARG A 452 -14.46 -0.37 7.61
N LEU A 453 -14.60 -0.23 6.28
CA LEU A 453 -14.25 1.03 5.60
C LEU A 453 -15.15 2.17 6.10
N LEU A 454 -16.45 1.95 6.14
CA LEU A 454 -17.45 2.91 6.60
C LEU A 454 -17.23 3.26 8.09
N GLU A 455 -17.08 2.24 8.93
CA GLU A 455 -16.83 2.40 10.37
C GLU A 455 -15.57 3.24 10.64
N GLY A 456 -14.48 3.01 9.88
CA GLY A 456 -13.25 3.79 10.03
C GLY A 456 -13.48 5.30 9.87
N HIS A 457 -14.19 5.71 8.82
CA HIS A 457 -14.47 7.13 8.57
C HIS A 457 -15.49 7.72 9.56
N VAL A 458 -16.56 6.98 9.90
CA VAL A 458 -17.57 7.44 10.86
C VAL A 458 -17.01 7.55 12.27
N THR A 459 -16.20 6.57 12.70
CA THR A 459 -15.59 6.57 14.03
C THR A 459 -14.65 7.76 14.22
N LEU A 460 -13.78 8.00 13.23
CA LEU A 460 -12.84 9.12 13.30
C LEU A 460 -13.55 10.47 13.37
N ALA A 461 -14.60 10.64 12.57
CA ALA A 461 -15.33 11.91 12.48
C ALA A 461 -16.28 12.16 13.66
N ALA A 462 -16.89 11.10 14.24
CA ALA A 462 -17.96 11.25 15.23
C ALA A 462 -17.52 10.95 16.67
N ILE A 463 -16.76 9.88 16.90
CA ILE A 463 -16.45 9.45 18.27
C ILE A 463 -15.41 10.33 18.92
N SER A 464 -14.33 10.72 18.21
CA SER A 464 -13.28 11.56 18.79
C SER A 464 -13.77 12.87 19.39
N PRO A 465 -14.73 13.63 18.78
CA PRO A 465 -15.27 14.81 19.39
C PRO A 465 -16.30 14.57 20.51
N MET A 466 -16.84 13.34 20.65
CA MET A 466 -17.85 13.00 21.67
C MET A 466 -17.25 12.45 22.96
N VAL A 467 -15.99 12.01 22.93
CA VAL A 467 -15.23 11.46 24.06
C VAL A 467 -14.10 12.38 24.48
#